data_22f5c4511b880d6baf13f2b78c0839f7
#
_entry.id   22f5c4511b880d6baf13f2b78c0839f7
#
_cell.length_a   1.000
_cell.length_b   1.000
_cell.length_c   1.000
_cell.angle_alpha   90.00
_cell.angle_beta   90.00
_cell.angle_gamma   90.00
#
_symmetry.space_group_name_H-M   'P 1'
#
loop_
_entity.id
_entity.type
_entity.pdbx_description
1 polymer ?
#
loop_
_entity_poly.entity_id
_entity_poly.type
_entity_poly.pdbx_seq_one_letter_code
_entity_poly.pdbx_strand_id
1 'polypeptide(L)'
;MVEMLGVLAIVSILSIGGISAFQKAMTKHKINKTTEEFSQFINELLRYSKDLKRMHTNNETVEQAKIASSIEFFLPSTWRRQYENLYDSMNHRIYPFIRNDQTDVRHKYLSIDYHMPRGKDNTQFCIALYDMAKPYAEVIRKVFVYTKATESEQTKVQTAVWGTIDCKKNRKCLNDITLADMKRYCDTCDNEKEGCSFVLMFRL
;
A
#
# COMPACT_ATOMS: atom_id res chain seq x y z
N MET A 1 -33.64 32.18 31.14
CA MET A 1 -32.46 31.32 31.36
C MET A 1 -32.60 29.95 30.72
N VAL A 2 -33.75 29.31 30.68
CA VAL A 2 -33.96 27.98 30.07
C VAL A 2 -33.75 28.01 28.54
N GLU A 3 -34.15 29.07 27.87
CA GLU A 3 -33.99 29.22 26.40
C GLU A 3 -32.51 29.27 25.97
N MET A 4 -31.64 29.91 26.74
CA MET A 4 -30.19 29.92 26.46
C MET A 4 -29.56 28.55 26.59
N LEU A 5 -30.00 27.72 27.54
CA LEU A 5 -29.50 26.35 27.70
C LEU A 5 -29.92 25.47 26.52
N GLY A 6 -31.10 25.65 25.97
CA GLY A 6 -31.58 24.95 24.78
C GLY A 6 -30.77 25.27 23.53
N VAL A 7 -30.46 26.53 23.30
CA VAL A 7 -29.64 26.99 22.16
C VAL A 7 -28.21 26.44 22.27
N LEU A 8 -27.60 26.50 23.46
CA LEU A 8 -26.25 25.96 23.68
C LEU A 8 -26.18 24.42 23.48
N ALA A 9 -27.22 23.69 23.86
CA ALA A 9 -27.31 22.26 23.63
C ALA A 9 -27.36 21.93 22.13
N ILE A 10 -28.19 22.63 21.37
CA ILE A 10 -28.32 22.45 19.90
C ILE A 10 -26.99 22.78 19.19
N VAL A 11 -26.36 23.93 19.52
CA VAL A 11 -25.07 24.32 18.94
C VAL A 11 -23.98 23.31 19.27
N SER A 12 -23.96 22.76 20.48
CA SER A 12 -23.00 21.74 20.86
C SER A 12 -23.15 20.45 20.06
N ILE A 13 -24.37 19.98 19.84
CA ILE A 13 -24.65 18.75 19.05
C ILE A 13 -24.25 18.96 17.57
N LEU A 14 -24.61 20.11 16.99
CA LEU A 14 -24.26 20.46 15.60
C LEU A 14 -22.75 20.60 15.42
N SER A 15 -22.06 21.15 16.40
CA SER A 15 -20.60 21.31 16.36
C SER A 15 -19.88 19.95 16.40
N ILE A 16 -20.30 19.04 17.26
CA ILE A 16 -19.70 17.69 17.35
C ILE A 16 -19.95 16.90 16.06
N GLY A 17 -21.18 16.96 15.53
CA GLY A 17 -21.54 16.31 14.27
C GLY A 17 -20.75 16.87 13.07
N GLY A 18 -20.62 18.19 13.00
CA GLY A 18 -19.85 18.87 11.94
C GLY A 18 -18.36 18.52 11.98
N ILE A 19 -17.74 18.49 13.14
CA ILE A 19 -16.32 18.12 13.32
C ILE A 19 -16.08 16.68 12.90
N SER A 20 -16.93 15.75 13.31
CA SER A 20 -16.81 14.33 12.95
C SER A 20 -16.94 14.11 11.43
N ALA A 21 -17.92 14.76 10.80
CA ALA A 21 -18.11 14.70 9.34
C ALA A 21 -16.90 15.27 8.59
N PHE A 22 -16.38 16.42 9.06
CA PHE A 22 -15.19 17.06 8.49
C PHE A 22 -13.95 16.14 8.61
N GLN A 23 -13.71 15.54 9.78
CA GLN A 23 -12.59 14.61 9.97
C GLN A 23 -12.66 13.42 9.01
N LYS A 24 -13.83 12.81 8.83
CA LYS A 24 -14.01 11.69 7.87
C LYS A 24 -13.75 12.15 6.43
N ALA A 25 -14.23 13.32 6.05
CA ALA A 25 -13.99 13.88 4.71
C ALA A 25 -12.48 14.14 4.49
N MET A 26 -11.80 14.71 5.47
CA MET A 26 -10.35 14.96 5.41
C MET A 26 -9.53 13.67 5.34
N THR A 27 -9.89 12.65 6.11
CA THR A 27 -9.23 11.33 6.02
C THR A 27 -9.40 10.74 4.61
N LYS A 28 -10.62 10.74 4.08
CA LYS A 28 -10.89 10.25 2.73
C LYS A 28 -10.11 11.03 1.66
N HIS A 29 -10.05 12.35 1.80
CA HIS A 29 -9.26 13.20 0.90
C HIS A 29 -7.77 12.83 0.93
N LYS A 30 -7.19 12.67 2.14
CA LYS A 30 -5.79 12.26 2.30
C LYS A 30 -5.53 10.89 1.67
N ILE A 31 -6.39 9.90 1.92
CA ILE A 31 -6.28 8.56 1.33
C ILE A 31 -6.29 8.66 -0.20
N ASN A 32 -7.25 9.34 -0.78
CA ASN A 32 -7.36 9.47 -2.24
C ASN A 32 -6.12 10.15 -2.83
N LYS A 33 -5.68 11.27 -2.24
CA LYS A 33 -4.48 11.98 -2.69
C LYS A 33 -3.24 11.09 -2.63
N THR A 34 -3.03 10.40 -1.52
CA THR A 34 -1.85 9.53 -1.34
C THR A 34 -1.88 8.34 -2.30
N THR A 35 -3.03 7.74 -2.56
CA THR A 35 -3.15 6.65 -3.55
C THR A 35 -2.94 7.14 -4.98
N GLU A 36 -3.38 8.35 -5.31
CA GLU A 36 -3.10 8.98 -6.60
C GLU A 36 -1.60 9.25 -6.79
N GLU A 37 -0.94 9.85 -5.81
CA GLU A 37 0.52 10.07 -5.79
C GLU A 37 1.27 8.74 -5.96
N PHE A 38 0.82 7.69 -5.27
CA PHE A 38 1.42 6.36 -5.39
C PHE A 38 1.20 5.74 -6.77
N SER A 39 0.02 5.91 -7.37
CA SER A 39 -0.25 5.48 -8.74
C SER A 39 0.66 6.21 -9.75
N GLN A 40 0.83 7.52 -9.62
CA GLN A 40 1.75 8.31 -10.46
C GLN A 40 3.19 7.81 -10.32
N PHE A 41 3.64 7.57 -9.10
CA PHE A 41 4.97 7.02 -8.83
C PHE A 41 5.17 5.64 -9.47
N ILE A 42 4.18 4.74 -9.38
CA ILE A 42 4.22 3.43 -10.06
C ILE A 42 4.33 3.60 -11.58
N ASN A 43 3.54 4.49 -12.17
CA ASN A 43 3.58 4.74 -13.60
C ASN A 43 4.97 5.19 -14.06
N GLU A 44 5.60 6.09 -13.32
CA GLU A 44 6.97 6.53 -13.63
C GLU A 44 7.97 5.36 -13.51
N LEU A 45 7.89 4.55 -12.45
CA LEU A 45 8.77 3.38 -12.31
C LEU A 45 8.59 2.38 -13.45
N LEU A 46 7.37 2.11 -13.87
CA LEU A 46 7.08 1.13 -14.93
C LEU A 46 7.58 1.62 -16.30
N ARG A 47 7.65 2.92 -16.55
CA ARG A 47 8.28 3.48 -17.76
C ARG A 47 9.75 3.11 -17.88
N TYR A 48 10.44 2.96 -16.75
CA TYR A 48 11.86 2.57 -16.66
C TYR A 48 12.06 1.08 -16.33
N SER A 49 11.05 0.26 -16.53
CA SER A 49 11.08 -1.18 -16.21
C SER A 49 12.29 -1.91 -16.82
N LYS A 50 12.69 -1.56 -18.05
CA LYS A 50 13.87 -2.15 -18.71
C LYS A 50 15.18 -1.81 -17.99
N ASP A 51 15.31 -0.59 -17.49
CA ASP A 51 16.50 -0.15 -16.76
C ASP A 51 16.51 -0.75 -15.35
N LEU A 52 15.37 -0.78 -14.68
CA LEU A 52 15.20 -1.46 -13.40
C LEU A 52 15.58 -2.95 -13.51
N LYS A 53 15.19 -3.61 -14.61
CA LYS A 53 15.57 -5.01 -14.87
C LYS A 53 17.09 -5.23 -14.97
N ARG A 54 17.82 -4.23 -15.43
CA ARG A 54 19.29 -4.29 -15.55
C ARG A 54 20.00 -4.03 -14.22
N MET A 55 19.33 -3.42 -13.24
CA MET A 55 19.89 -3.22 -11.92
C MET A 55 20.25 -4.57 -11.32
N HIS A 56 21.52 -4.71 -10.97
CA HIS A 56 22.10 -5.98 -10.59
C HIS A 56 21.52 -6.46 -9.26
N THR A 57 21.06 -7.69 -9.28
CA THR A 57 20.89 -8.51 -8.09
C THR A 57 21.94 -9.59 -8.20
N ASN A 58 22.82 -9.74 -7.24
CA ASN A 58 23.80 -10.83 -7.24
C ASN A 58 23.06 -12.19 -7.40
N ASN A 59 23.77 -13.20 -7.86
CA ASN A 59 23.19 -14.50 -8.25
C ASN A 59 22.55 -15.29 -7.08
N GLU A 60 22.47 -14.72 -5.91
CA GLU A 60 21.84 -15.39 -4.77
C GLU A 60 20.32 -15.25 -4.80
N THR A 61 19.64 -16.34 -4.51
CA THR A 61 18.19 -16.53 -4.64
C THR A 61 17.33 -15.58 -3.79
N VAL A 62 17.91 -14.77 -2.92
CA VAL A 62 17.19 -13.89 -1.95
C VAL A 62 17.71 -12.46 -1.95
N GLU A 63 18.67 -12.12 -2.81
CA GLU A 63 19.25 -10.78 -2.76
C GLU A 63 18.30 -9.71 -3.31
N GLN A 64 18.10 -8.68 -2.52
CA GLN A 64 17.26 -7.55 -2.84
C GLN A 64 18.14 -6.36 -3.21
N ALA A 65 18.10 -5.93 -4.47
CA ALA A 65 18.71 -4.67 -4.86
C ALA A 65 17.85 -3.50 -4.39
N LYS A 66 18.37 -2.74 -3.43
CA LYS A 66 17.75 -1.52 -2.94
C LYS A 66 17.85 -0.44 -4.02
N ILE A 67 16.75 0.21 -4.32
CA ILE A 67 16.67 1.15 -5.44
C ILE A 67 16.21 2.55 -5.04
N ALA A 68 15.92 2.81 -3.78
CA ALA A 68 15.31 4.06 -3.32
C ALA A 68 16.12 5.29 -3.72
N SER A 69 17.45 5.23 -3.65
CA SER A 69 18.34 6.32 -4.08
C SER A 69 18.30 6.55 -5.60
N SER A 70 18.18 5.48 -6.38
CA SER A 70 18.18 5.55 -7.84
C SER A 70 16.88 6.09 -8.43
N ILE A 71 15.80 6.05 -7.65
CA ILE A 71 14.45 6.46 -8.09
C ILE A 71 13.96 7.73 -7.39
N GLU A 72 14.81 8.38 -6.60
CA GLU A 72 14.45 9.56 -5.81
C GLU A 72 13.88 10.70 -6.67
N PHE A 73 14.36 10.88 -7.88
CA PHE A 73 13.90 11.93 -8.80
C PHE A 73 12.48 11.70 -9.36
N PHE A 74 11.89 10.51 -9.17
CA PHE A 74 10.49 10.21 -9.52
C PHE A 74 9.51 10.50 -8.39
N LEU A 75 10.00 10.86 -7.20
CA LEU A 75 9.13 11.02 -6.04
C LEU A 75 8.17 12.20 -6.21
N PRO A 76 6.92 12.04 -5.84
CA PRO A 76 6.02 13.16 -5.65
C PRO A 76 6.66 14.21 -4.70
N SER A 77 6.40 15.48 -4.93
CA SER A 77 6.99 16.58 -4.13
C SER A 77 6.64 16.54 -2.63
N THR A 78 5.58 15.83 -2.29
CA THR A 78 5.12 15.63 -0.89
C THR A 78 5.82 14.46 -0.19
N TRP A 79 6.57 13.65 -0.95
CA TRP A 79 7.29 12.50 -0.43
C TRP A 79 8.72 12.88 -0.08
N ARG A 80 9.35 12.04 0.75
CA ARG A 80 10.76 12.18 1.09
C ARG A 80 11.45 10.83 1.12
N ARG A 81 12.73 10.84 0.84
CA ARG A 81 13.61 9.69 1.05
C ARG A 81 14.38 9.84 2.37
N GLN A 82 14.52 8.74 3.08
CA GLN A 82 15.41 8.63 4.22
C GLN A 82 16.13 7.27 4.14
N TYR A 83 17.41 7.29 3.82
CA TYR A 83 18.20 6.10 3.48
C TYR A 83 17.55 5.30 2.34
N GLU A 84 17.25 4.02 2.57
CA GLU A 84 16.64 3.12 1.59
C GLU A 84 15.09 3.04 1.71
N ASN A 85 14.50 3.92 2.47
CA ASN A 85 13.05 4.02 2.61
C ASN A 85 12.55 5.33 2.00
N LEU A 86 11.36 5.26 1.44
CA LEU A 86 10.57 6.41 1.03
C LEU A 86 9.44 6.61 2.01
N TYR A 87 9.02 7.85 2.20
CA TYR A 87 7.90 8.19 3.06
C TYR A 87 6.94 9.09 2.31
N ASP A 88 5.66 8.73 2.32
CA ASP A 88 4.61 9.53 1.73
C ASP A 88 4.17 10.71 2.61
N SER A 89 3.16 11.45 2.16
CA SER A 89 2.59 12.59 2.89
C SER A 89 1.87 12.21 4.19
N MET A 90 1.48 10.95 4.35
CA MET A 90 0.89 10.38 5.57
C MET A 90 1.93 9.73 6.50
N ASN A 91 3.21 9.81 6.13
CA ASN A 91 4.34 9.20 6.85
C ASN A 91 4.31 7.66 6.85
N HIS A 92 3.68 7.04 5.85
CA HIS A 92 3.82 5.62 5.61
C HIS A 92 5.18 5.33 5.00
N ARG A 93 5.78 4.22 5.38
CA ARG A 93 7.08 3.81 4.87
C ARG A 93 6.90 2.94 3.63
N ILE A 94 7.56 3.32 2.55
CA ILE A 94 7.55 2.60 1.28
C ILE A 94 8.97 2.09 1.03
N TYR A 95 9.10 0.79 0.80
CA TYR A 95 10.38 0.15 0.55
C TYR A 95 10.38 -0.51 -0.83
N PRO A 96 10.91 0.16 -1.86
CA PRO A 96 11.05 -0.37 -3.21
C PRO A 96 12.36 -1.15 -3.35
N PHE A 97 12.30 -2.34 -3.96
CA PHE A 97 13.47 -3.14 -4.25
C PHE A 97 13.24 -4.06 -5.44
N ILE A 98 14.34 -4.51 -6.06
CA ILE A 98 14.32 -5.53 -7.11
C ILE A 98 14.78 -6.84 -6.50
N ARG A 99 14.07 -7.91 -6.82
CA ARG A 99 14.43 -9.28 -6.42
C ARG A 99 14.30 -10.25 -7.56
N ASN A 100 15.11 -11.31 -7.50
CA ASN A 100 14.98 -12.45 -8.41
C ASN A 100 13.82 -13.35 -7.97
N ASP A 101 13.25 -14.09 -8.90
CA ASP A 101 12.37 -15.21 -8.57
C ASP A 101 13.17 -16.30 -7.85
N GLN A 102 12.57 -16.89 -6.82
CA GLN A 102 13.20 -17.97 -6.06
C GLN A 102 13.39 -19.27 -6.88
N THR A 103 12.58 -19.43 -7.92
CA THR A 103 12.57 -20.65 -8.76
C THR A 103 13.29 -20.44 -10.10
N ASP A 104 13.37 -19.20 -10.57
CA ASP A 104 14.06 -18.85 -11.81
C ASP A 104 14.69 -17.47 -11.70
N VAL A 105 15.99 -17.41 -11.43
CA VAL A 105 16.77 -16.18 -11.24
C VAL A 105 16.78 -15.25 -12.46
N ARG A 106 16.37 -15.73 -13.65
CA ARG A 106 16.24 -14.90 -14.86
C ARG A 106 15.03 -13.97 -14.80
N HIS A 107 14.03 -14.32 -13.98
CA HIS A 107 12.86 -13.48 -13.78
C HIS A 107 13.09 -12.54 -12.60
N LYS A 108 13.01 -11.25 -12.87
CA LYS A 108 13.12 -10.19 -11.87
C LYS A 108 11.78 -9.53 -11.62
N TYR A 109 11.59 -9.09 -10.40
CA TYR A 109 10.39 -8.38 -9.95
C TYR A 109 10.78 -7.08 -9.26
N LEU A 110 10.08 -6.01 -9.61
CA LEU A 110 10.02 -4.83 -8.77
C LEU A 110 9.01 -5.13 -7.64
N SER A 111 9.48 -5.15 -6.42
CA SER A 111 8.63 -5.27 -5.24
C SER A 111 8.56 -3.93 -4.52
N ILE A 112 7.37 -3.53 -4.14
CA ILE A 112 7.13 -2.33 -3.36
C ILE A 112 6.37 -2.73 -2.11
N ASP A 113 7.04 -2.66 -0.97
CA ASP A 113 6.44 -2.91 0.34
C ASP A 113 5.96 -1.57 0.90
N TYR A 114 4.65 -1.40 0.97
CA TYR A 114 4.01 -0.21 1.49
C TYR A 114 3.56 -0.47 2.93
N HIS A 115 4.34 0.00 3.89
CA HIS A 115 4.11 -0.22 5.32
C HIS A 115 3.27 0.88 5.93
N MET A 116 2.12 0.51 6.43
CA MET A 116 1.19 1.35 7.19
C MET A 116 1.44 1.09 8.68
N PRO A 117 1.99 2.05 9.44
CA PRO A 117 2.15 1.90 10.87
C PRO A 117 0.77 1.83 11.54
N ARG A 118 0.71 1.38 12.78
CA ARG A 118 -0.56 1.28 13.52
C ARG A 118 -1.40 2.56 13.40
N GLY A 119 -2.64 2.43 12.93
CA GLY A 119 -3.55 3.54 12.72
C GLY A 119 -5.00 3.09 12.52
N LYS A 120 -5.95 3.99 12.72
CA LYS A 120 -7.39 3.66 12.67
C LYS A 120 -7.95 3.55 11.24
N ASP A 121 -7.28 4.13 10.26
CA ASP A 121 -7.79 4.24 8.89
C ASP A 121 -7.05 3.32 7.92
N ASN A 122 -6.19 2.44 8.43
CA ASN A 122 -5.33 1.56 7.61
C ASN A 122 -6.14 0.56 6.79
N THR A 123 -7.24 0.03 7.33
CA THR A 123 -8.15 -0.85 6.56
C THR A 123 -8.70 -0.13 5.34
N GLN A 124 -9.14 1.12 5.47
CA GLN A 124 -9.65 1.91 4.35
C GLN A 124 -8.55 2.22 3.34
N PHE A 125 -7.37 2.56 3.82
CA PHE A 125 -6.21 2.83 2.97
C PHE A 125 -5.76 1.57 2.21
N CYS A 126 -5.68 0.43 2.88
CA CYS A 126 -5.38 -0.86 2.27
C CYS A 126 -6.39 -1.23 1.16
N ILE A 127 -7.69 -1.01 1.38
CA ILE A 127 -8.74 -1.20 0.35
C ILE A 127 -8.48 -0.28 -0.86
N ALA A 128 -8.15 1.00 -0.61
CA ALA A 128 -7.84 1.95 -1.67
C ALA A 128 -6.59 1.54 -2.48
N LEU A 129 -5.58 0.95 -1.82
CA LEU A 129 -4.40 0.39 -2.51
C LEU A 129 -4.76 -0.81 -3.40
N TYR A 130 -5.69 -1.68 -3.00
CA TYR A 130 -6.20 -2.75 -3.88
C TYR A 130 -6.93 -2.19 -5.09
N ASP A 131 -7.80 -1.19 -4.90
CA ASP A 131 -8.51 -0.55 -6.02
C ASP A 131 -7.54 0.15 -6.98
N MET A 132 -6.54 0.83 -6.45
CA MET A 132 -5.45 1.44 -7.22
C MET A 132 -4.63 0.39 -7.99
N ALA A 133 -4.46 -0.82 -7.44
CA ALA A 133 -3.68 -1.87 -8.09
C ALA A 133 -4.40 -2.54 -9.29
N LYS A 134 -5.73 -2.53 -9.35
CA LYS A 134 -6.52 -3.18 -10.42
C LYS A 134 -6.13 -2.79 -11.84
N PRO A 135 -5.94 -1.50 -12.18
CA PRO A 135 -5.51 -1.09 -13.52
C PRO A 135 -4.17 -1.69 -13.95
N TYR A 136 -3.35 -2.11 -13.01
CA TYR A 136 -2.03 -2.70 -13.26
C TYR A 136 -2.04 -4.23 -13.31
N ALA A 137 -3.21 -4.87 -13.32
CA ALA A 137 -3.33 -6.34 -13.24
C ALA A 137 -2.52 -7.10 -14.29
N GLU A 138 -2.29 -6.51 -15.48
CA GLU A 138 -1.50 -7.12 -16.56
C GLU A 138 0.01 -7.17 -16.25
N VAL A 139 0.52 -6.20 -15.51
CA VAL A 139 1.96 -6.10 -15.17
C VAL A 139 2.25 -6.55 -13.75
N ILE A 140 1.25 -6.60 -12.90
CA ILE A 140 1.37 -7.16 -11.55
C ILE A 140 1.49 -8.68 -11.63
N ARG A 141 2.45 -9.24 -10.89
CA ARG A 141 2.49 -10.68 -10.61
C ARG A 141 1.52 -11.06 -9.52
N LYS A 142 1.66 -10.41 -8.36
CA LYS A 142 0.79 -10.63 -7.20
C LYS A 142 0.77 -9.44 -6.26
N VAL A 143 -0.30 -9.34 -5.51
CA VAL A 143 -0.51 -8.42 -4.38
C VAL A 143 -0.83 -9.23 -3.15
N PHE A 144 -0.33 -8.85 -2.00
CA PHE A 144 -0.69 -9.45 -0.72
C PHE A 144 -0.48 -8.48 0.44
N VAL A 145 -1.15 -8.75 1.54
CA VAL A 145 -0.96 -8.02 2.81
C VAL A 145 -0.28 -8.95 3.79
N TYR A 146 0.68 -8.44 4.53
CA TYR A 146 1.23 -9.17 5.66
C TYR A 146 1.27 -8.29 6.92
N THR A 147 1.17 -8.95 8.05
CA THR A 147 1.30 -8.33 9.38
C THR A 147 2.44 -9.00 10.12
N LYS A 148 3.27 -8.22 10.81
CA LYS A 148 4.22 -8.73 11.79
C LYS A 148 3.57 -8.65 13.16
N ALA A 149 3.47 -9.77 13.82
CA ALA A 149 2.86 -9.79 15.14
C ALA A 149 3.82 -9.39 16.26
N THR A 150 5.09 -9.76 16.21
CA THR A 150 6.24 -9.31 17.04
C THR A 150 7.53 -9.86 16.44
N GLU A 151 8.70 -9.44 16.93
CA GLU A 151 10.00 -9.99 16.47
C GLU A 151 10.10 -11.53 16.64
N SER A 152 9.33 -12.11 17.55
CA SER A 152 9.30 -13.56 17.86
C SER A 152 8.15 -14.33 17.17
N GLU A 153 7.17 -13.66 16.57
CA GLU A 153 6.03 -14.31 15.93
C GLU A 153 6.18 -14.37 14.40
N GLN A 154 5.69 -15.47 13.83
CA GLN A 154 5.74 -15.67 12.39
C GLN A 154 4.90 -14.61 11.67
N THR A 155 5.45 -14.05 10.58
CA THR A 155 4.73 -13.14 9.70
C THR A 155 3.48 -13.80 9.16
N LYS A 156 2.31 -13.23 9.47
CA LYS A 156 1.03 -13.69 8.90
C LYS A 156 0.85 -13.04 7.53
N VAL A 157 0.90 -13.85 6.49
CA VAL A 157 0.63 -13.42 5.12
C VAL A 157 -0.82 -13.73 4.78
N GLN A 158 -1.58 -12.72 4.36
CA GLN A 158 -2.92 -12.91 3.83
C GLN A 158 -2.86 -13.56 2.44
N THR A 159 -3.99 -14.06 1.98
CA THR A 159 -4.09 -14.70 0.67
C THR A 159 -3.53 -13.79 -0.43
N ALA A 160 -2.59 -14.31 -1.22
CA ALA A 160 -2.07 -13.59 -2.37
C ALA A 160 -3.13 -13.48 -3.46
N VAL A 161 -3.27 -12.28 -4.01
CA VAL A 161 -4.12 -11.94 -5.16
C VAL A 161 -3.22 -11.80 -6.39
N TRP A 162 -3.54 -12.50 -7.47
CA TRP A 162 -2.67 -12.65 -8.61
C TRP A 162 -3.09 -11.75 -9.77
N GLY A 163 -2.11 -11.15 -10.44
CA GLY A 163 -2.35 -10.42 -11.68
C GLY A 163 -2.76 -11.35 -12.82
N THR A 164 -3.25 -10.78 -13.92
CA THR A 164 -3.88 -11.50 -15.03
C THR A 164 -3.03 -12.66 -15.56
N ILE A 165 -1.74 -12.44 -15.81
CA ILE A 165 -0.85 -13.44 -16.41
C ILE A 165 -0.60 -14.63 -15.46
N ASP A 166 -0.56 -14.38 -14.15
CA ASP A 166 -0.31 -15.43 -13.14
C ASP A 166 -1.59 -16.00 -12.54
N CYS A 167 -2.74 -15.49 -12.94
CA CYS A 167 -4.02 -15.95 -12.46
C CYS A 167 -4.38 -17.29 -13.09
N LYS A 168 -4.19 -18.36 -12.33
CA LYS A 168 -4.49 -19.75 -12.73
C LYS A 168 -5.71 -20.26 -11.95
N LYS A 169 -6.28 -21.38 -12.42
CA LYS A 169 -7.34 -22.09 -11.69
C LYS A 169 -6.95 -22.26 -10.22
N ASN A 170 -7.86 -22.01 -9.30
CA ASN A 170 -7.67 -22.03 -7.85
C ASN A 170 -6.85 -20.87 -7.24
N ARG A 171 -6.63 -19.78 -7.97
CA ARG A 171 -6.06 -18.53 -7.45
C ARG A 171 -7.09 -17.42 -7.45
N LYS A 172 -6.99 -16.50 -6.49
CA LYS A 172 -7.78 -15.27 -6.52
C LYS A 172 -7.12 -14.27 -7.45
N CYS A 173 -7.85 -13.82 -8.44
CA CYS A 173 -7.38 -12.87 -9.45
C CYS A 173 -7.64 -11.44 -9.04
N LEU A 174 -6.74 -10.53 -9.40
CA LEU A 174 -6.87 -9.11 -9.07
C LEU A 174 -8.08 -8.46 -9.77
N ASN A 175 -8.41 -8.92 -10.98
CA ASN A 175 -9.58 -8.43 -11.70
C ASN A 175 -10.92 -8.89 -11.07
N ASP A 176 -10.91 -10.01 -10.33
CA ASP A 176 -12.10 -10.62 -9.74
C ASP A 176 -12.22 -10.34 -8.24
N ILE A 177 -11.32 -9.52 -7.67
CA ILE A 177 -11.36 -9.18 -6.25
C ILE A 177 -12.57 -8.28 -5.95
N THR A 178 -13.40 -8.70 -5.04
CA THR A 178 -14.57 -7.95 -4.57
C THR A 178 -14.23 -7.05 -3.39
N LEU A 179 -15.09 -6.07 -3.10
CA LEU A 179 -14.95 -5.23 -1.91
C LEU A 179 -14.93 -6.07 -0.61
N ALA A 180 -15.71 -7.15 -0.57
CA ALA A 180 -15.74 -8.06 0.58
C ALA A 180 -14.41 -8.81 0.76
N ASP A 181 -13.77 -9.21 -0.36
CA ASP A 181 -12.45 -9.82 -0.32
C ASP A 181 -11.38 -8.82 0.17
N MET A 182 -11.37 -7.60 -0.39
CA MET A 182 -10.45 -6.54 0.00
C MET A 182 -10.60 -6.22 1.49
N LYS A 183 -11.84 -6.05 1.97
CA LYS A 183 -12.09 -5.82 3.40
C LYS A 183 -11.51 -6.95 4.25
N ARG A 184 -11.77 -8.21 3.89
CA ARG A 184 -11.26 -9.37 4.63
C ARG A 184 -9.73 -9.42 4.67
N TYR A 185 -9.05 -9.07 3.57
CA TYR A 185 -7.59 -9.07 3.51
C TYR A 185 -6.96 -7.89 4.25
N CYS A 186 -7.67 -6.78 4.37
CA CYS A 186 -7.23 -5.57 5.04
C CYS A 186 -7.67 -5.46 6.51
N ASP A 187 -8.56 -6.33 6.99
CA ASP A 187 -9.24 -6.21 8.29
C ASP A 187 -8.26 -6.22 9.48
N THR A 188 -7.11 -6.86 9.31
CA THR A 188 -6.06 -6.91 10.32
C THR A 188 -5.23 -5.63 10.42
N CYS A 189 -5.29 -4.73 9.42
CA CYS A 189 -4.42 -3.55 9.36
C CYS A 189 -4.67 -2.52 10.47
N ASP A 190 -5.92 -2.39 10.94
CA ASP A 190 -6.25 -1.47 12.04
C ASP A 190 -5.96 -2.05 13.43
N ASN A 191 -5.95 -3.37 13.53
CA ASN A 191 -5.95 -4.09 14.82
C ASN A 191 -4.57 -4.63 15.23
N GLU A 192 -3.62 -4.67 14.30
CA GLU A 192 -2.29 -5.23 14.58
C GLU A 192 -1.41 -4.23 15.35
N LYS A 193 -0.61 -4.75 16.28
CA LYS A 193 0.27 -3.94 17.14
C LYS A 193 1.29 -3.11 16.35
N GLU A 194 1.75 -3.64 15.22
CA GLU A 194 2.80 -3.02 14.39
C GLU A 194 2.29 -2.49 13.05
N GLY A 195 0.97 -2.53 12.80
CA GLY A 195 0.38 -2.17 11.52
C GLY A 195 0.48 -3.31 10.50
N CYS A 196 0.33 -2.99 9.23
CA CYS A 196 0.42 -3.96 8.14
C CYS A 196 1.25 -3.44 6.98
N SER A 197 1.68 -4.34 6.11
CA SER A 197 2.37 -4.01 4.86
C SER A 197 1.58 -4.55 3.68
N PHE A 198 1.31 -3.66 2.74
CA PHE A 198 0.72 -3.97 1.44
C PHE A 198 1.85 -4.13 0.43
N VAL A 199 1.94 -5.28 -0.21
CA VAL A 199 3.04 -5.60 -1.11
C VAL A 199 2.53 -5.73 -2.54
N LEU A 200 3.14 -4.95 -3.43
CA LEU A 200 2.96 -5.04 -4.87
C LEU A 200 4.21 -5.67 -5.50
N MET A 201 4.03 -6.67 -6.33
CA MET A 201 5.10 -7.28 -7.11
C MET A 201 4.81 -7.12 -8.60
N PHE A 202 5.65 -6.36 -9.29
CA PHE A 202 5.56 -6.13 -10.73
C PHE A 202 6.57 -7.00 -11.48
N ARG A 203 6.19 -7.47 -12.66
CA ARG A 203 7.10 -8.15 -13.59
C ARG A 203 8.03 -7.13 -14.26
N LEU A 204 9.31 -7.47 -14.38
CA LEU A 204 10.32 -6.67 -15.07
C LEU A 204 10.82 -7.38 -16.34
#